data_dc3bc10a4492a0ec09dfcc3283f9696a
#
_entry.id   dc3bc10a4492a0ec09dfcc3283f9696a
#
_cell.length_a   1.000
_cell.length_b   1.000
_cell.length_c   1.000
_cell.angle_alpha   90.00
_cell.angle_beta   90.00
_cell.angle_gamma   90.00
#
_symmetry.space_group_name_H-M   'P 1'
#
loop_
_entity.id
_entity.type
_entity.pdbx_description
1 polymer ?
#
loop_
_entity_poly.entity_id
_entity_poly.type
_entity_poly.pdbx_seq_one_letter_code
_entity_poly.pdbx_strand_id
1 'polypeptide(L)'
;MDKLVPQMDSIIEYMLQRTQDSEESVALEATEFWLSLAEHPQCADLLLPHLERVVPVLVRGMRYTEEDLASLTGVGEEDGLVPDREEDIKPRFHRARGGIADASPAEGSDSDDDHGNEEASEWSIRKCSAAALDLLAGVMPDQLLPVLLPILKEVLFHADWEVRESGVLALGAVAGGCLIGLSQHLPDLVPFLIATLADSRALVRAITCWTLSRFSQWICQQPADQYLRPLISELLKRVLDGNKKVQEAACSALATLEEHATSSLLPFIPFILETLVAAFTKYQQKNLMILYDAVGTLADAVGGDLNRAEYIAMLMPPLIHKWNLLKDEDRDLFPLLECLSRLA
;
A
#
# COMPACT_ATOMS: atom_id res chain seq x y z
N MET A 1 23.73 22.59 3.89
CA MET A 1 22.79 23.19 2.90
C MET A 1 23.06 24.67 2.63
N ASP A 2 23.17 25.54 3.62
CA ASP A 2 23.30 27.01 3.43
C ASP A 2 24.38 27.45 2.42
N LYS A 3 25.49 26.71 2.32
CA LYS A 3 26.57 26.99 1.35
C LYS A 3 26.20 26.62 -0.09
N LEU A 4 25.20 25.76 -0.28
CA LEU A 4 24.76 25.29 -1.61
C LEU A 4 23.60 26.10 -2.16
N VAL A 5 22.87 26.82 -1.32
CA VAL A 5 21.70 27.63 -1.72
C VAL A 5 21.97 28.51 -2.95
N PRO A 6 23.12 29.22 -3.06
CA PRO A 6 23.39 30.05 -4.22
C PRO A 6 23.56 29.29 -5.55
N GLN A 7 23.87 27.98 -5.49
CA GLN A 7 24.01 27.11 -6.65
C GLN A 7 22.83 26.14 -6.83
N MET A 8 21.79 26.26 -6.01
CA MET A 8 20.72 25.26 -5.95
C MET A 8 20.00 25.10 -7.29
N ASP A 9 19.74 26.17 -8.01
CA ASP A 9 19.13 26.10 -9.34
C ASP A 9 19.94 25.22 -10.31
N SER A 10 21.27 25.38 -10.31
CA SER A 10 22.16 24.57 -11.16
C SER A 10 22.21 23.11 -10.70
N ILE A 11 22.14 22.88 -9.39
CA ILE A 11 22.10 21.53 -8.81
C ILE A 11 20.78 20.84 -9.20
N ILE A 12 19.65 21.53 -9.05
CA ILE A 12 18.33 21.02 -9.43
C ILE A 12 18.30 20.68 -10.93
N GLU A 13 18.82 21.54 -11.79
CA GLU A 13 18.93 21.26 -13.22
C GLU A 13 19.72 19.99 -13.50
N TYR A 14 20.87 19.83 -12.85
CA TYR A 14 21.70 18.64 -12.99
C TYR A 14 20.98 17.39 -12.47
N MET A 15 20.35 17.46 -11.29
CA MET A 15 19.62 16.33 -10.71
C MET A 15 18.39 15.92 -11.54
N LEU A 16 17.64 16.88 -12.09
CA LEU A 16 16.55 16.59 -13.03
C LEU A 16 17.02 15.77 -14.25
N GLN A 17 18.21 16.05 -14.73
CA GLN A 17 18.80 15.30 -15.83
C GLN A 17 19.27 13.90 -15.36
N ARG A 18 19.91 13.80 -14.20
CA ARG A 18 20.43 12.53 -13.68
C ARG A 18 19.33 11.58 -13.21
N THR A 19 18.21 12.08 -12.67
CA THR A 19 17.04 11.25 -12.31
C THR A 19 16.46 10.48 -13.52
N GLN A 20 16.78 10.91 -14.73
CA GLN A 20 16.35 10.25 -15.97
C GLN A 20 17.54 9.56 -16.68
N ASP A 21 18.60 9.25 -15.94
CA ASP A 21 19.76 8.56 -16.50
C ASP A 21 19.41 7.12 -16.89
N SER A 22 20.09 6.63 -17.92
CA SER A 22 19.95 5.22 -18.34
C SER A 22 20.62 4.23 -17.40
N GLU A 23 21.55 4.71 -16.57
CA GLU A 23 22.21 3.93 -15.51
C GLU A 23 21.34 4.01 -14.24
N GLU A 24 20.77 2.89 -13.84
CA GLU A 24 19.78 2.84 -12.73
C GLU A 24 20.38 3.32 -11.41
N SER A 25 21.62 2.97 -11.10
CA SER A 25 22.32 3.43 -9.90
C SER A 25 22.46 4.95 -9.85
N VAL A 26 22.75 5.59 -10.99
CA VAL A 26 22.84 7.04 -11.09
C VAL A 26 21.47 7.69 -10.94
N ALA A 27 20.44 7.10 -11.56
CA ALA A 27 19.08 7.60 -11.45
C ALA A 27 18.54 7.47 -10.02
N LEU A 28 18.86 6.38 -9.31
CA LEU A 28 18.47 6.17 -7.92
C LEU A 28 19.10 7.23 -7.00
N GLU A 29 20.41 7.41 -7.05
CA GLU A 29 21.12 8.43 -6.26
C GLU A 29 20.56 9.85 -6.51
N ALA A 30 20.24 10.15 -7.78
CA ALA A 30 19.62 11.44 -8.13
C ALA A 30 18.17 11.54 -7.62
N THR A 31 17.46 10.41 -7.49
CA THR A 31 16.10 10.38 -6.92
C THR A 31 16.15 10.58 -5.40
N GLU A 32 17.13 10.01 -4.71
CA GLU A 32 17.36 10.22 -3.27
C GLU A 32 17.68 11.68 -2.92
N PHE A 33 18.26 12.42 -3.85
CA PHE A 33 18.41 13.86 -3.68
C PHE A 33 17.05 14.57 -3.50
N TRP A 34 16.01 14.19 -4.25
CA TRP A 34 14.68 14.79 -4.11
C TRP A 34 14.05 14.48 -2.75
N LEU A 35 14.24 13.23 -2.27
CA LEU A 35 13.80 12.82 -0.95
C LEU A 35 14.49 13.65 0.14
N SER A 36 15.82 13.71 0.11
CA SER A 36 16.62 14.49 1.07
C SER A 36 16.33 15.99 1.03
N LEU A 37 16.03 16.52 -0.18
CA LEU A 37 15.65 17.93 -0.32
C LEU A 37 14.24 18.18 0.23
N ALA A 38 13.30 17.23 0.07
CA ALA A 38 11.95 17.32 0.61
C ALA A 38 11.93 17.35 2.15
N GLU A 39 12.88 16.69 2.81
CA GLU A 39 13.05 16.73 4.28
C GLU A 39 13.65 18.05 4.80
N HIS A 40 14.24 18.84 3.92
CA HIS A 40 14.92 20.06 4.34
C HIS A 40 13.93 21.20 4.67
N PRO A 41 14.12 21.97 5.77
CA PRO A 41 13.20 23.04 6.17
C PRO A 41 12.96 24.15 5.12
N GLN A 42 13.90 24.36 4.20
CA GLN A 42 13.81 25.33 3.10
C GLN A 42 13.32 24.71 1.78
N CYS A 43 12.83 23.48 1.83
CA CYS A 43 12.40 22.74 0.64
C CYS A 43 11.38 23.53 -0.20
N ALA A 44 10.36 24.10 0.44
CA ALA A 44 9.32 24.84 -0.25
C ALA A 44 9.87 26.00 -1.08
N ASP A 45 10.75 26.82 -0.49
CA ASP A 45 11.34 27.98 -1.16
C ASP A 45 12.24 27.57 -2.33
N LEU A 46 12.98 26.47 -2.17
CA LEU A 46 13.94 25.97 -3.16
C LEU A 46 13.26 25.26 -4.33
N LEU A 47 12.22 24.46 -4.07
CA LEU A 47 11.56 23.62 -5.08
C LEU A 47 10.38 24.31 -5.78
N LEU A 48 9.76 25.32 -5.17
CA LEU A 48 8.59 25.98 -5.74
C LEU A 48 8.78 26.41 -7.21
N PRO A 49 9.91 27.03 -7.61
CA PRO A 49 10.16 27.43 -9.00
C PRO A 49 10.30 26.24 -9.97
N HIS A 50 10.58 25.06 -9.46
CA HIS A 50 10.92 23.87 -10.23
C HIS A 50 9.86 22.76 -10.19
N LEU A 51 8.76 22.93 -9.43
CA LEU A 51 7.73 21.91 -9.22
C LEU A 51 7.14 21.35 -10.53
N GLU A 52 6.87 22.23 -11.51
CA GLU A 52 6.32 21.82 -12.81
C GLU A 52 7.25 20.87 -13.58
N ARG A 53 8.52 20.80 -13.21
CA ARG A 53 9.52 19.92 -13.83
C ARG A 53 9.85 18.72 -12.97
N VAL A 54 9.90 18.87 -11.66
CA VAL A 54 10.23 17.82 -10.69
C VAL A 54 9.08 16.82 -10.57
N VAL A 55 7.84 17.28 -10.42
CA VAL A 55 6.68 16.41 -10.21
C VAL A 55 6.48 15.39 -11.35
N PRO A 56 6.52 15.79 -12.64
CA PRO A 56 6.42 14.82 -13.74
C PRO A 56 7.53 13.76 -13.75
N VAL A 57 8.74 14.13 -13.33
CA VAL A 57 9.88 13.21 -13.27
C VAL A 57 9.67 12.20 -12.14
N LEU A 58 9.22 12.63 -10.97
CA LEU A 58 8.88 11.73 -9.85
C LEU A 58 7.74 10.76 -10.23
N VAL A 59 6.65 11.26 -10.83
CA VAL A 59 5.55 10.40 -11.27
C VAL A 59 6.01 9.38 -12.32
N ARG A 60 6.92 9.76 -13.21
CA ARG A 60 7.51 8.84 -14.20
C ARG A 60 8.40 7.80 -13.51
N GLY A 61 9.20 8.20 -12.52
CA GLY A 61 10.06 7.32 -11.73
C GLY A 61 9.29 6.28 -10.91
N MET A 62 7.96 6.45 -10.74
CA MET A 62 7.11 5.47 -10.08
C MET A 62 6.69 4.30 -10.98
N ARG A 63 7.01 4.32 -12.28
CA ARG A 63 6.73 3.18 -13.18
C ARG A 63 7.66 2.02 -12.86
N TYR A 64 7.19 0.82 -13.10
CA TYR A 64 8.04 -0.36 -13.05
C TYR A 64 9.11 -0.28 -14.13
N THR A 65 10.36 -0.61 -13.78
CA THR A 65 11.46 -0.82 -14.72
C THR A 65 11.35 -2.22 -15.35
N GLU A 66 12.11 -2.48 -16.42
CA GLU A 66 12.19 -3.83 -16.98
C GLU A 66 12.78 -4.82 -15.97
N GLU A 67 13.70 -4.38 -15.12
CA GLU A 67 14.30 -5.17 -14.04
C GLU A 67 13.30 -5.46 -12.92
N ASP A 68 12.51 -4.47 -12.50
CA ASP A 68 11.39 -4.68 -11.57
C ASP A 68 10.43 -5.75 -12.12
N LEU A 69 10.05 -5.63 -13.39
CA LEU A 69 9.14 -6.59 -14.02
C LEU A 69 9.79 -7.97 -14.16
N ALA A 70 11.09 -8.05 -14.44
CA ALA A 70 11.82 -9.31 -14.53
C ALA A 70 11.91 -10.00 -13.16
N SER A 71 12.11 -9.26 -12.08
CA SER A 71 12.09 -9.80 -10.71
C SER A 71 10.71 -10.28 -10.29
N LEU A 72 9.66 -9.72 -10.88
CA LEU A 72 8.27 -10.12 -10.72
C LEU A 72 7.86 -11.27 -11.69
N THR A 73 8.76 -11.69 -12.61
CA THR A 73 8.50 -12.81 -13.52
C THR A 73 8.42 -14.12 -12.75
N GLY A 74 7.28 -14.69 -12.69
CA GLY A 74 6.86 -15.82 -11.85
C GLY A 74 5.58 -15.48 -11.10
N VAL A 75 5.25 -14.19 -11.00
CA VAL A 75 3.96 -13.70 -10.56
C VAL A 75 3.06 -13.63 -11.79
N GLY A 76 2.45 -14.76 -12.16
CA GLY A 76 1.38 -14.76 -13.17
C GLY A 76 0.21 -13.91 -12.72
N GLU A 77 -0.68 -13.54 -13.64
CA GLU A 77 -1.94 -12.86 -13.27
C GLU A 77 -2.78 -13.70 -12.29
N GLU A 78 -2.62 -15.03 -12.30
CA GLU A 78 -3.26 -15.99 -11.40
C GLU A 78 -2.20 -16.96 -10.84
N ASP A 79 -1.58 -16.59 -9.73
CA ASP A 79 -0.57 -17.39 -9.02
C ASP A 79 -1.06 -17.92 -7.64
N GLY A 80 -2.30 -17.63 -7.26
CA GLY A 80 -2.86 -17.95 -5.95
C GLY A 80 -2.84 -19.43 -5.57
N LEU A 81 -2.75 -20.34 -6.55
CA LEU A 81 -2.63 -21.79 -6.34
C LEU A 81 -1.18 -22.29 -6.45
N VAL A 82 -0.24 -21.45 -6.83
CA VAL A 82 1.18 -21.82 -6.91
C VAL A 82 1.72 -21.93 -5.48
N PRO A 83 2.36 -23.06 -5.09
CA PRO A 83 2.95 -23.18 -3.76
C PRO A 83 3.97 -22.07 -3.48
N ASP A 84 4.01 -21.60 -2.24
CA ASP A 84 5.03 -20.64 -1.82
C ASP A 84 6.41 -21.31 -1.82
N ARG A 85 7.45 -20.54 -2.15
CA ARG A 85 8.84 -20.96 -1.96
C ARG A 85 9.22 -20.69 -0.50
N GLU A 86 10.17 -21.45 0.04
CA GLU A 86 10.68 -21.20 1.41
C GLU A 86 11.19 -19.76 1.59
N GLU A 87 11.74 -19.19 0.54
CA GLU A 87 12.22 -17.79 0.48
C GLU A 87 11.09 -16.77 0.60
N ASP A 88 9.88 -17.12 0.15
CA ASP A 88 8.71 -16.25 0.18
C ASP A 88 8.03 -16.22 1.57
N ILE A 89 8.33 -17.20 2.43
CA ILE A 89 7.73 -17.35 3.75
C ILE A 89 8.58 -16.58 4.78
N LYS A 90 8.54 -15.25 4.71
CA LYS A 90 9.17 -14.37 5.71
C LYS A 90 8.09 -13.72 6.57
N PRO A 91 8.26 -13.71 7.92
CA PRO A 91 7.38 -12.98 8.78
C PRO A 91 7.53 -11.47 8.49
N ARG A 92 6.54 -10.89 7.84
CA ARG A 92 6.39 -9.44 7.71
C ARG A 92 5.42 -9.00 8.78
N PHE A 93 5.92 -8.32 9.79
CA PHE A 93 5.06 -7.63 10.74
C PHE A 93 4.50 -6.40 10.04
N HIS A 94 3.30 -6.50 9.49
CA HIS A 94 2.53 -5.34 9.06
C HIS A 94 1.99 -4.64 10.31
N ARG A 95 2.75 -3.71 10.86
CA ARG A 95 2.11 -2.68 11.66
C ARG A 95 1.24 -1.88 10.69
N ALA A 96 -0.08 -1.90 10.91
CA ALA A 96 -1.04 -1.02 10.27
C ALA A 96 -0.78 0.43 10.74
N ARG A 97 0.26 1.05 10.19
CA ARG A 97 0.51 2.49 10.25
C ARG A 97 0.88 2.95 8.86
N GLY A 98 -0.14 3.49 8.21
CA GLY A 98 -0.04 3.98 6.87
C GLY A 98 0.96 5.11 6.71
N GLY A 99 2.00 4.84 6.02
CA GLY A 99 2.94 5.79 5.47
C GLY A 99 4.07 5.03 4.82
N ILE A 100 4.41 5.40 3.61
CA ILE A 100 5.67 5.03 2.97
C ILE A 100 6.85 5.51 3.84
N ALA A 101 6.61 6.51 4.73
CA ALA A 101 7.57 7.16 5.59
C ALA A 101 8.04 6.36 6.83
N ASP A 102 7.54 5.14 7.08
CA ASP A 102 8.05 4.31 8.19
C ASP A 102 9.34 3.53 7.80
N ALA A 103 9.98 3.91 6.70
CA ALA A 103 11.33 3.48 6.34
C ALA A 103 12.41 4.48 6.80
N SER A 104 12.20 5.16 7.94
CA SER A 104 13.29 5.86 8.61
C SER A 104 14.20 4.83 9.29
N PRO A 105 15.53 4.92 9.11
CA PRO A 105 16.46 4.07 9.82
C PRO A 105 16.37 4.43 11.31
N ALA A 106 15.77 3.56 12.12
CA ALA A 106 15.87 3.64 13.56
C ALA A 106 17.33 3.38 13.94
N GLU A 107 17.98 4.38 14.50
CA GLU A 107 19.27 4.23 15.15
C GLU A 107 19.19 3.20 16.29
N GLY A 108 20.05 2.20 16.21
CA GLY A 108 20.58 1.46 17.35
C GLY A 108 19.74 0.33 17.89
N SER A 109 19.92 -0.88 17.34
CA SER A 109 20.17 -2.05 18.21
C SER A 109 21.01 -3.06 17.44
N ASP A 110 22.24 -3.27 17.95
CA ASP A 110 23.11 -4.38 17.59
C ASP A 110 22.34 -5.71 17.78
N SER A 111 22.18 -6.46 16.71
CA SER A 111 22.14 -7.91 16.73
C SER A 111 22.59 -8.41 15.37
N ASP A 112 23.82 -8.93 15.35
CA ASP A 112 24.42 -9.71 14.28
C ASP A 112 23.54 -10.90 13.90
N ASP A 113 23.70 -11.31 12.64
CA ASP A 113 23.14 -12.50 11.97
C ASP A 113 21.73 -12.36 11.36
N ASP A 114 21.65 -11.83 10.13
CA ASP A 114 20.87 -12.45 9.07
C ASP A 114 21.29 -12.00 7.66
N HIS A 115 22.27 -12.68 7.09
CA HIS A 115 22.54 -12.68 5.65
C HIS A 115 21.53 -13.61 4.97
N GLY A 116 20.38 -13.07 4.54
CA GLY A 116 19.41 -13.89 3.84
C GLY A 116 18.30 -13.10 3.17
N ASN A 117 18.55 -12.74 1.91
CA ASN A 117 17.57 -12.32 0.92
C ASN A 117 16.96 -10.91 1.06
N GLU A 118 17.75 -9.92 0.68
CA GLU A 118 17.38 -8.49 0.58
C GLU A 118 16.48 -8.17 -0.63
N GLU A 119 16.20 -9.09 -1.54
CA GLU A 119 15.51 -8.84 -2.82
C GLU A 119 14.06 -8.34 -2.69
N ALA A 120 13.39 -8.54 -1.55
CA ALA A 120 12.01 -8.10 -1.38
C ALA A 120 11.88 -6.69 -0.75
N SER A 121 12.98 -6.07 -0.34
CA SER A 121 13.01 -4.78 0.34
C SER A 121 13.98 -3.78 -0.27
N GLU A 122 14.56 -4.07 -1.44
CA GLU A 122 15.54 -3.19 -2.03
C GLU A 122 14.93 -1.81 -2.32
N TRP A 123 15.66 -0.77 -1.91
CA TRP A 123 15.32 0.61 -2.18
C TRP A 123 15.44 0.87 -3.68
N SER A 124 14.38 1.35 -4.31
CA SER A 124 14.31 1.51 -5.76
C SER A 124 13.88 2.94 -6.14
N ILE A 125 14.13 3.33 -7.40
CA ILE A 125 13.68 4.61 -7.94
C ILE A 125 12.19 4.80 -7.71
N ARG A 126 11.40 3.74 -7.89
CA ARG A 126 9.96 3.74 -7.68
C ARG A 126 9.57 4.08 -6.23
N LYS A 127 10.18 3.40 -5.25
CA LYS A 127 9.92 3.65 -3.82
C LYS A 127 10.38 5.04 -3.40
N CYS A 128 11.57 5.43 -3.83
CA CYS A 128 12.15 6.73 -3.54
C CYS A 128 11.31 7.88 -4.14
N SER A 129 10.86 7.75 -5.39
CA SER A 129 9.98 8.73 -6.04
C SER A 129 8.65 8.90 -5.32
N ALA A 130 8.04 7.79 -4.88
CA ALA A 130 6.80 7.82 -4.13
C ALA A 130 6.98 8.47 -2.75
N ALA A 131 8.05 8.14 -2.03
CA ALA A 131 8.37 8.74 -0.74
C ALA A 131 8.66 10.24 -0.86
N ALA A 132 9.42 10.67 -1.90
CA ALA A 132 9.66 12.08 -2.16
C ALA A 132 8.36 12.86 -2.44
N LEU A 133 7.44 12.25 -3.21
CA LEU A 133 6.15 12.88 -3.50
C LEU A 133 5.24 12.96 -2.27
N ASP A 134 5.24 11.95 -1.39
CA ASP A 134 4.52 11.95 -0.11
C ASP A 134 5.02 13.07 0.81
N LEU A 135 6.35 13.22 0.96
CA LEU A 135 6.94 14.33 1.74
C LEU A 135 6.58 15.70 1.16
N LEU A 136 6.67 15.87 -0.16
CA LEU A 136 6.28 17.12 -0.82
C LEU A 136 4.80 17.44 -0.61
N ALA A 137 3.94 16.42 -0.60
CA ALA A 137 2.52 16.58 -0.28
C ALA A 137 2.30 17.08 1.16
N GLY A 138 3.13 16.64 2.10
CA GLY A 138 3.10 17.14 3.49
C GLY A 138 3.63 18.56 3.64
N VAL A 139 4.67 18.93 2.88
CA VAL A 139 5.36 20.22 3.01
C VAL A 139 4.64 21.33 2.25
N MET A 140 4.14 21.08 1.04
CA MET A 140 3.58 22.11 0.14
C MET A 140 2.32 21.64 -0.62
N PRO A 141 1.26 21.18 0.08
CA PRO A 141 0.08 20.58 -0.57
C PRO A 141 -0.61 21.51 -1.56
N ASP A 142 -0.75 22.78 -1.22
CA ASP A 142 -1.47 23.76 -2.03
C ASP A 142 -0.74 24.12 -3.34
N GLN A 143 0.58 24.04 -3.33
CA GLN A 143 1.42 24.29 -4.51
C GLN A 143 1.57 23.03 -5.36
N LEU A 144 1.64 21.86 -4.73
CA LEU A 144 1.80 20.57 -5.39
C LEU A 144 0.57 20.17 -6.21
N LEU A 145 -0.62 20.28 -5.62
CA LEU A 145 -1.85 19.80 -6.25
C LEU A 145 -2.15 20.41 -7.64
N PRO A 146 -2.02 21.74 -7.84
CA PRO A 146 -2.26 22.34 -9.16
C PRO A 146 -1.35 21.77 -10.26
N VAL A 147 -0.14 21.36 -9.90
CA VAL A 147 0.82 20.74 -10.84
C VAL A 147 0.51 19.26 -11.04
N LEU A 148 0.16 18.55 -9.97
CA LEU A 148 -0.04 17.10 -9.99
C LEU A 148 -1.37 16.69 -10.63
N LEU A 149 -2.47 17.42 -10.38
CA LEU A 149 -3.81 17.05 -10.85
C LEU A 149 -3.91 16.87 -12.38
N PRO A 150 -3.33 17.76 -13.22
CA PRO A 150 -3.32 17.56 -14.67
C PRO A 150 -2.58 16.28 -15.08
N ILE A 151 -1.45 15.96 -14.40
CA ILE A 151 -0.67 14.75 -14.65
C ILE A 151 -1.49 13.51 -14.29
N LEU A 152 -2.09 13.50 -13.09
CA LEU A 152 -2.95 12.40 -12.64
C LEU A 152 -4.11 12.15 -13.62
N LYS A 153 -4.73 13.22 -14.13
CA LYS A 153 -5.81 13.11 -15.11
C LYS A 153 -5.36 12.43 -16.40
N GLU A 154 -4.12 12.61 -16.81
CA GLU A 154 -3.56 11.96 -18.01
C GLU A 154 -3.19 10.49 -17.71
N VAL A 155 -2.45 10.25 -16.60
CA VAL A 155 -1.87 8.93 -16.33
C VAL A 155 -2.89 7.91 -15.83
N LEU A 156 -3.90 8.31 -15.05
CA LEU A 156 -4.93 7.40 -14.52
C LEU A 156 -5.78 6.74 -15.60
N PHE A 157 -5.95 7.41 -16.74
CA PHE A 157 -6.77 6.91 -17.87
C PHE A 157 -5.92 6.43 -19.05
N HIS A 158 -4.62 6.28 -18.87
CA HIS A 158 -3.72 5.89 -19.94
C HIS A 158 -3.96 4.44 -20.39
N ALA A 159 -3.75 4.16 -21.68
CA ALA A 159 -3.95 2.83 -22.26
C ALA A 159 -2.95 1.80 -21.70
N ASP A 160 -1.72 2.24 -21.47
CA ASP A 160 -0.67 1.43 -20.89
C ASP A 160 -0.90 1.26 -19.38
N TRP A 161 -0.90 0.02 -18.92
CA TRP A 161 -1.19 -0.32 -17.53
C TRP A 161 -0.10 0.14 -16.56
N GLU A 162 1.18 0.18 -16.97
CA GLU A 162 2.31 0.65 -16.11
C GLU A 162 2.15 2.13 -15.80
N VAL A 163 1.66 2.89 -16.79
CA VAL A 163 1.37 4.31 -16.62
C VAL A 163 0.16 4.52 -15.69
N ARG A 164 -0.91 3.71 -15.87
CA ARG A 164 -2.08 3.79 -14.96
C ARG A 164 -1.70 3.43 -13.53
N GLU A 165 -0.92 2.37 -13.38
CA GLU A 165 -0.47 1.89 -12.07
C GLU A 165 0.35 2.94 -11.34
N SER A 166 1.33 3.58 -12.01
CA SER A 166 2.12 4.67 -11.43
C SER A 166 1.27 5.88 -11.05
N GLY A 167 0.21 6.18 -11.81
CA GLY A 167 -0.76 7.22 -11.48
C GLY A 167 -1.56 6.91 -10.22
N VAL A 168 -2.00 5.66 -10.05
CA VAL A 168 -2.71 5.21 -8.85
C VAL A 168 -1.78 5.26 -7.63
N LEU A 169 -0.51 4.82 -7.79
CA LEU A 169 0.51 4.94 -6.73
C LEU A 169 0.74 6.41 -6.33
N ALA A 170 0.91 7.32 -7.31
CA ALA A 170 1.12 8.73 -7.05
C ALA A 170 -0.07 9.38 -6.30
N LEU A 171 -1.30 9.00 -6.68
CA LEU A 171 -2.50 9.45 -5.97
C LEU A 171 -2.53 8.96 -4.53
N GLY A 172 -2.16 7.71 -4.27
CA GLY A 172 -2.06 7.14 -2.93
C GLY A 172 -0.96 7.80 -2.10
N ALA A 173 0.20 8.11 -2.70
CA ALA A 173 1.30 8.77 -2.04
C ALA A 173 0.91 10.15 -1.50
N VAL A 174 0.18 10.95 -2.27
CA VAL A 174 -0.22 12.30 -1.83
C VAL A 174 -1.46 12.34 -0.94
N ALA A 175 -2.12 11.19 -0.72
CA ALA A 175 -3.39 11.13 0.00
C ALA A 175 -3.31 11.73 1.41
N GLY A 176 -2.20 11.48 2.14
CA GLY A 176 -2.02 11.99 3.50
C GLY A 176 -1.90 13.50 3.56
N GLY A 177 -0.94 14.06 2.82
CA GLY A 177 -0.64 15.48 2.85
C GLY A 177 -1.67 16.35 2.12
N CYS A 178 -2.24 15.83 1.03
CA CYS A 178 -3.14 16.60 0.16
C CYS A 178 -4.64 16.32 0.37
N LEU A 179 -5.05 15.60 1.42
CA LEU A 179 -6.44 15.15 1.61
C LEU A 179 -7.46 16.30 1.54
N ILE A 180 -7.15 17.44 2.15
CA ILE A 180 -8.04 18.60 2.18
C ILE A 180 -8.26 19.13 0.75
N GLY A 181 -7.19 19.32 -0.02
CA GLY A 181 -7.29 19.81 -1.39
C GLY A 181 -7.93 18.81 -2.34
N LEU A 182 -7.71 17.50 -2.10
CA LEU A 182 -8.32 16.41 -2.87
C LEU A 182 -9.80 16.21 -2.55
N SER A 183 -10.29 16.65 -1.40
CA SER A 183 -11.66 16.37 -0.90
C SER A 183 -12.76 16.71 -1.90
N GLN A 184 -12.60 17.76 -2.70
CA GLN A 184 -13.53 18.13 -3.75
C GLN A 184 -13.53 17.17 -4.97
N HIS A 185 -12.48 16.39 -5.15
CA HIS A 185 -12.33 15.44 -6.24
C HIS A 185 -12.65 13.99 -5.81
N LEU A 186 -12.61 13.69 -4.50
CA LEU A 186 -12.86 12.34 -3.98
C LEU A 186 -14.24 11.77 -4.34
N PRO A 187 -15.32 12.57 -4.45
CA PRO A 187 -16.62 12.06 -4.89
C PRO A 187 -16.59 11.36 -6.27
N ASP A 188 -15.68 11.77 -7.15
CA ASP A 188 -15.50 11.15 -8.48
C ASP A 188 -14.33 10.14 -8.46
N LEU A 189 -13.26 10.44 -7.75
CA LEU A 189 -12.05 9.59 -7.68
C LEU A 189 -12.30 8.27 -6.96
N VAL A 190 -13.02 8.27 -5.83
CA VAL A 190 -13.26 7.03 -5.08
C VAL A 190 -14.09 6.02 -5.87
N PRO A 191 -15.21 6.37 -6.52
CA PRO A 191 -15.90 5.43 -7.41
C PRO A 191 -15.05 4.93 -8.58
N PHE A 192 -14.20 5.80 -9.15
CA PHE A 192 -13.24 5.40 -10.20
C PHE A 192 -12.24 4.35 -9.66
N LEU A 193 -11.64 4.57 -8.49
CA LEU A 193 -10.72 3.62 -7.87
C LEU A 193 -11.43 2.30 -7.52
N ILE A 194 -12.66 2.34 -7.01
CA ILE A 194 -13.46 1.13 -6.76
C ILE A 194 -13.66 0.33 -8.04
N ALA A 195 -13.95 1.00 -9.16
CA ALA A 195 -14.04 0.33 -10.46
C ALA A 195 -12.68 -0.23 -10.94
N THR A 196 -11.57 0.46 -10.63
CA THR A 196 -10.20 0.04 -10.98
C THR A 196 -9.75 -1.21 -10.19
N LEU A 197 -10.39 -1.56 -9.05
CA LEU A 197 -10.19 -2.85 -8.39
C LEU A 197 -10.48 -4.05 -9.30
N ALA A 198 -11.22 -3.87 -10.39
CA ALA A 198 -11.50 -4.90 -11.38
C ALA A 198 -10.60 -4.81 -12.63
N ASP A 199 -9.48 -4.06 -12.59
CA ASP A 199 -8.53 -4.00 -13.71
C ASP A 199 -8.00 -5.39 -14.06
N SER A 200 -7.74 -5.61 -15.36
CA SER A 200 -7.21 -6.86 -15.88
C SER A 200 -5.83 -7.21 -15.32
N ARG A 201 -5.04 -6.21 -14.92
CA ARG A 201 -3.67 -6.37 -14.41
C ARG A 201 -3.66 -6.46 -12.90
N ALA A 202 -3.07 -7.54 -12.37
CA ALA A 202 -2.99 -7.79 -10.93
C ALA A 202 -2.28 -6.66 -10.18
N LEU A 203 -1.19 -6.11 -10.73
CA LEU A 203 -0.44 -5.02 -10.11
C LEU A 203 -1.28 -3.74 -10.00
N VAL A 204 -2.14 -3.44 -10.98
CA VAL A 204 -3.08 -2.32 -10.90
C VAL A 204 -4.12 -2.56 -9.82
N ARG A 205 -4.68 -3.78 -9.73
CA ARG A 205 -5.62 -4.15 -8.66
C ARG A 205 -4.98 -4.00 -7.28
N ALA A 206 -3.75 -4.49 -7.11
CA ALA A 206 -3.03 -4.45 -5.83
C ALA A 206 -2.75 -3.02 -5.36
N ILE A 207 -2.18 -2.17 -6.23
CA ILE A 207 -1.91 -0.77 -5.87
C ILE A 207 -3.20 0.02 -5.60
N THR A 208 -4.31 -0.35 -6.29
CA THR A 208 -5.61 0.29 -6.07
C THR A 208 -6.17 -0.05 -4.67
N CYS A 209 -6.00 -1.29 -4.18
CA CYS A 209 -6.35 -1.65 -2.80
C CYS A 209 -5.61 -0.76 -1.80
N TRP A 210 -4.29 -0.62 -1.97
CA TRP A 210 -3.48 0.24 -1.12
C TRP A 210 -3.90 1.72 -1.20
N THR A 211 -4.12 2.25 -2.40
CA THR A 211 -4.54 3.65 -2.58
C THR A 211 -5.89 3.93 -1.93
N LEU A 212 -6.85 3.01 -2.05
CA LEU A 212 -8.17 3.13 -1.40
C LEU A 212 -8.06 3.11 0.13
N SER A 213 -7.15 2.30 0.71
CA SER A 213 -6.93 2.30 2.16
C SER A 213 -6.44 3.66 2.66
N ARG A 214 -5.69 4.42 1.87
CA ARG A 214 -5.25 5.79 2.20
C ARG A 214 -6.41 6.79 2.30
N PHE A 215 -7.54 6.50 1.67
CA PHE A 215 -8.76 7.32 1.73
C PHE A 215 -9.83 6.75 2.68
N SER A 216 -9.56 5.66 3.40
CA SER A 216 -10.52 4.97 4.27
C SER A 216 -11.17 5.91 5.29
N GLN A 217 -10.40 6.80 5.92
CA GLN A 217 -10.94 7.77 6.87
C GLN A 217 -11.99 8.69 6.22
N TRP A 218 -11.71 9.22 5.03
CA TRP A 218 -12.67 10.06 4.31
C TRP A 218 -13.91 9.23 3.91
N ILE A 219 -13.72 8.03 3.39
CA ILE A 219 -14.79 7.12 2.95
C ILE A 219 -15.76 6.82 4.10
N CYS A 220 -15.23 6.52 5.29
CA CYS A 220 -16.02 6.19 6.47
C CYS A 220 -16.81 7.39 7.04
N GLN A 221 -16.41 8.60 6.70
CA GLN A 221 -17.15 9.82 7.06
C GLN A 221 -18.31 10.15 6.10
N GLN A 222 -18.40 9.45 4.97
CA GLN A 222 -19.44 9.66 3.96
C GLN A 222 -20.62 8.70 4.18
N PRO A 223 -21.76 8.91 3.47
CA PRO A 223 -22.87 7.96 3.52
C PRO A 223 -22.43 6.54 3.12
N ALA A 224 -22.62 5.58 4.02
CA ALA A 224 -22.10 4.22 3.87
C ALA A 224 -22.57 3.53 2.57
N ASP A 225 -23.81 3.75 2.16
CA ASP A 225 -24.36 3.15 0.94
C ASP A 225 -23.70 3.66 -0.34
N GLN A 226 -23.14 4.88 -0.29
CA GLN A 226 -22.57 5.52 -1.47
C GLN A 226 -21.11 5.08 -1.73
N TYR A 227 -20.30 4.89 -0.67
CA TYR A 227 -18.87 4.62 -0.80
C TYR A 227 -18.42 3.37 -0.06
N LEU A 228 -18.79 3.22 1.23
CA LEU A 228 -18.32 2.11 2.06
C LEU A 228 -18.85 0.76 1.56
N ARG A 229 -20.16 0.65 1.28
CA ARG A 229 -20.77 -0.59 0.77
C ARG A 229 -20.17 -1.07 -0.55
N PRO A 230 -20.04 -0.22 -1.61
CA PRO A 230 -19.38 -0.61 -2.85
C PRO A 230 -17.93 -1.01 -2.63
N LEU A 231 -17.19 -0.27 -1.79
CA LEU A 231 -15.79 -0.57 -1.49
C LEU A 231 -15.63 -1.93 -0.82
N ILE A 232 -16.37 -2.20 0.26
CA ILE A 232 -16.34 -3.52 0.94
C ILE A 232 -16.67 -4.63 -0.06
N SER A 233 -17.72 -4.45 -0.87
CA SER A 233 -18.13 -5.48 -1.85
C SER A 233 -17.00 -5.82 -2.84
N GLU A 234 -16.27 -4.82 -3.34
CA GLU A 234 -15.17 -5.05 -4.29
C GLU A 234 -13.90 -5.54 -3.58
N LEU A 235 -13.56 -5.03 -2.39
CA LEU A 235 -12.42 -5.54 -1.61
C LEU A 235 -12.58 -7.01 -1.25
N LEU A 236 -13.77 -7.46 -0.82
CA LEU A 236 -14.01 -8.86 -0.52
C LEU A 236 -13.81 -9.77 -1.74
N LYS A 237 -14.14 -9.30 -2.95
CA LYS A 237 -13.78 -10.02 -4.17
C LYS A 237 -12.26 -10.09 -4.38
N ARG A 238 -11.52 -9.03 -4.02
CA ARG A 238 -10.06 -9.00 -4.13
C ARG A 238 -9.37 -9.82 -3.04
N VAL A 239 -9.94 -9.93 -1.84
CA VAL A 239 -9.51 -10.92 -0.84
C VAL A 239 -9.51 -12.32 -1.43
N LEU A 240 -10.46 -12.66 -2.29
CA LEU A 240 -10.52 -13.94 -3.00
C LEU A 240 -9.95 -13.88 -4.41
N ASP A 241 -9.04 -12.92 -4.71
CA ASP A 241 -8.41 -12.81 -6.03
C ASP A 241 -7.59 -14.06 -6.38
N GLY A 242 -7.34 -14.27 -7.67
CA GLY A 242 -6.45 -15.31 -8.18
C GLY A 242 -4.97 -15.02 -8.00
N ASN A 243 -4.61 -13.79 -7.64
CA ASN A 243 -3.22 -13.34 -7.50
C ASN A 243 -2.86 -13.07 -6.04
N LYS A 244 -1.72 -13.60 -5.58
CA LYS A 244 -1.25 -13.50 -4.18
C LYS A 244 -1.00 -12.07 -3.73
N LYS A 245 -0.43 -11.21 -4.60
CA LYS A 245 -0.18 -9.80 -4.26
C LYS A 245 -1.48 -9.02 -4.09
N VAL A 246 -2.49 -9.34 -4.91
CA VAL A 246 -3.82 -8.73 -4.78
C VAL A 246 -4.51 -9.21 -3.50
N GLN A 247 -4.41 -10.50 -3.15
CA GLN A 247 -4.91 -11.04 -1.89
C GLN A 247 -4.29 -10.31 -0.69
N GLU A 248 -2.95 -10.16 -0.67
CA GLU A 248 -2.21 -9.46 0.38
C GLU A 248 -2.65 -8.00 0.48
N ALA A 249 -2.67 -7.28 -0.63
CA ALA A 249 -3.06 -5.87 -0.66
C ALA A 249 -4.54 -5.66 -0.25
N ALA A 250 -5.43 -6.57 -0.64
CA ALA A 250 -6.84 -6.49 -0.29
C ALA A 250 -7.09 -6.76 1.21
N CYS A 251 -6.41 -7.74 1.81
CA CYS A 251 -6.50 -7.99 3.26
C CYS A 251 -5.96 -6.81 4.06
N SER A 252 -4.81 -6.25 3.66
CA SER A 252 -4.25 -5.06 4.32
C SER A 252 -5.16 -3.84 4.19
N ALA A 253 -5.76 -3.62 3.00
CA ALA A 253 -6.71 -2.52 2.80
C ALA A 253 -8.01 -2.74 3.58
N LEU A 254 -8.48 -3.98 3.71
CA LEU A 254 -9.65 -4.33 4.52
C LEU A 254 -9.37 -4.04 5.99
N ALA A 255 -8.24 -4.48 6.55
CA ALA A 255 -7.86 -4.20 7.92
C ALA A 255 -7.80 -2.70 8.21
N THR A 256 -7.15 -1.90 7.35
CA THR A 256 -7.14 -0.43 7.48
C THR A 256 -8.55 0.19 7.43
N LEU A 257 -9.43 -0.36 6.59
CA LEU A 257 -10.83 0.09 6.51
C LEU A 257 -11.59 -0.25 7.78
N GLU A 258 -11.37 -1.43 8.36
CA GLU A 258 -11.99 -1.91 9.60
C GLU A 258 -11.65 -0.99 10.78
N GLU A 259 -10.41 -0.55 10.92
CA GLU A 259 -9.97 0.41 11.94
C GLU A 259 -10.76 1.74 11.89
N HIS A 260 -11.11 2.21 10.69
CA HIS A 260 -11.82 3.47 10.51
C HIS A 260 -13.35 3.33 10.53
N ALA A 261 -13.86 2.23 10.02
CA ALA A 261 -15.31 2.03 9.84
C ALA A 261 -16.03 1.61 11.11
N THR A 262 -15.35 0.90 12.03
CA THR A 262 -15.89 0.48 13.35
C THR A 262 -17.33 -0.03 13.30
N SER A 263 -18.26 0.62 13.99
CA SER A 263 -19.69 0.23 14.04
C SER A 263 -20.38 0.25 12.68
N SER A 264 -19.87 0.99 11.69
CA SER A 264 -20.40 0.99 10.32
C SER A 264 -20.21 -0.35 9.60
N LEU A 265 -19.34 -1.24 10.13
CA LEU A 265 -19.13 -2.60 9.62
C LEU A 265 -20.21 -3.59 10.01
N LEU A 266 -21.00 -3.32 11.06
CA LEU A 266 -21.95 -4.28 11.60
C LEU A 266 -22.88 -4.92 10.55
N PRO A 267 -23.41 -4.16 9.55
CA PRO A 267 -24.22 -4.76 8.48
C PRO A 267 -23.46 -5.70 7.54
N PHE A 268 -22.13 -5.60 7.52
CA PHE A 268 -21.26 -6.32 6.59
C PHE A 268 -20.54 -7.51 7.23
N ILE A 269 -20.57 -7.66 8.56
CA ILE A 269 -19.90 -8.74 9.30
C ILE A 269 -20.15 -10.12 8.67
N PRO A 270 -21.41 -10.53 8.35
CA PRO A 270 -21.63 -11.85 7.77
C PRO A 270 -20.83 -12.08 6.48
N PHE A 271 -20.82 -11.09 5.57
CA PHE A 271 -20.13 -11.18 4.29
C PHE A 271 -18.60 -11.16 4.45
N ILE A 272 -18.09 -10.35 5.40
CA ILE A 272 -16.68 -10.30 5.73
C ILE A 272 -16.24 -11.67 6.27
N LEU A 273 -16.95 -12.23 7.24
CA LEU A 273 -16.62 -13.52 7.83
C LEU A 273 -16.68 -14.66 6.80
N GLU A 274 -17.73 -14.72 5.96
CA GLU A 274 -17.81 -15.72 4.89
C GLU A 274 -16.60 -15.65 3.97
N THR A 275 -16.16 -14.43 3.61
CA THR A 275 -15.01 -14.21 2.72
C THR A 275 -13.70 -14.62 3.40
N LEU A 276 -13.48 -14.20 4.66
CA LEU A 276 -12.25 -14.54 5.40
C LEU A 276 -12.16 -16.07 5.65
N VAL A 277 -13.27 -16.72 5.97
CA VAL A 277 -13.32 -18.19 6.11
C VAL A 277 -13.00 -18.89 4.78
N ALA A 278 -13.51 -18.40 3.65
CA ALA A 278 -13.15 -18.92 2.33
C ALA A 278 -11.65 -18.70 2.03
N ALA A 279 -11.08 -17.57 2.44
CA ALA A 279 -9.67 -17.30 2.26
C ALA A 279 -8.76 -18.28 3.02
N PHE A 280 -9.14 -18.77 4.21
CA PHE A 280 -8.39 -19.81 4.94
C PHE A 280 -8.20 -21.11 4.16
N THR A 281 -9.11 -21.43 3.25
CA THR A 281 -9.02 -22.62 2.39
C THR A 281 -8.28 -22.35 1.09
N LYS A 282 -8.21 -21.09 0.66
CA LYS A 282 -7.63 -20.68 -0.62
C LYS A 282 -6.17 -20.27 -0.52
N TYR A 283 -5.80 -19.60 0.58
CA TYR A 283 -4.50 -18.97 0.72
C TYR A 283 -3.36 -19.95 0.92
N GLN A 284 -2.24 -19.68 0.26
CA GLN A 284 -0.96 -20.28 0.56
C GLN A 284 -0.42 -19.71 1.88
N GLN A 285 0.60 -20.36 2.44
CA GLN A 285 1.13 -20.06 3.78
C GLN A 285 1.54 -18.60 3.95
N LYS A 286 2.20 -18.00 2.94
CA LYS A 286 2.63 -16.60 2.97
C LYS A 286 1.47 -15.64 3.27
N ASN A 287 0.34 -15.83 2.62
CA ASN A 287 -0.82 -14.94 2.74
C ASN A 287 -1.69 -15.24 3.97
N LEU A 288 -1.48 -16.37 4.66
CA LEU A 288 -2.22 -16.65 5.90
C LEU A 288 -1.88 -15.66 7.01
N MET A 289 -0.66 -15.15 7.07
CA MET A 289 -0.26 -14.19 8.11
C MET A 289 -1.06 -12.89 8.02
N ILE A 290 -1.22 -12.34 6.81
CA ILE A 290 -2.04 -11.13 6.62
C ILE A 290 -3.53 -11.40 6.86
N LEU A 291 -3.98 -12.65 6.62
CA LEU A 291 -5.35 -13.06 6.91
C LEU A 291 -5.61 -13.11 8.41
N TYR A 292 -4.66 -13.61 9.23
CA TYR A 292 -4.77 -13.57 10.69
C TYR A 292 -4.85 -12.15 11.21
N ASP A 293 -4.06 -11.23 10.65
CA ASP A 293 -4.10 -9.82 11.02
C ASP A 293 -5.45 -9.18 10.68
N ALA A 294 -6.00 -9.42 9.49
CA ALA A 294 -7.31 -8.92 9.10
C ALA A 294 -8.42 -9.43 10.04
N VAL A 295 -8.40 -10.72 10.42
CA VAL A 295 -9.36 -11.29 11.39
C VAL A 295 -9.21 -10.62 12.76
N GLY A 296 -7.99 -10.43 13.24
CA GLY A 296 -7.71 -9.77 14.52
C GLY A 296 -8.18 -8.31 14.52
N THR A 297 -7.92 -7.58 13.44
CA THR A 297 -8.34 -6.18 13.29
C THR A 297 -9.86 -6.05 13.24
N LEU A 298 -10.56 -6.97 12.55
CA LEU A 298 -12.02 -7.04 12.61
C LEU A 298 -12.52 -7.22 14.04
N ALA A 299 -11.88 -8.12 14.82
CA ALA A 299 -12.26 -8.34 16.21
C ALA A 299 -12.09 -7.06 17.07
N ASP A 300 -10.98 -6.37 16.91
CA ASP A 300 -10.73 -5.11 17.60
C ASP A 300 -11.74 -4.02 17.19
N ALA A 301 -12.10 -3.95 15.90
CA ALA A 301 -12.99 -2.93 15.36
C ALA A 301 -14.46 -3.07 15.81
N VAL A 302 -14.96 -4.29 15.92
CA VAL A 302 -16.38 -4.56 16.21
C VAL A 302 -16.60 -5.16 17.61
N GLY A 303 -15.55 -5.62 18.27
CA GLY A 303 -15.56 -6.08 19.67
C GLY A 303 -16.65 -7.14 19.94
N GLY A 304 -17.44 -6.91 20.97
CA GLY A 304 -18.48 -7.84 21.41
C GLY A 304 -19.57 -8.19 20.40
N ASP A 305 -19.68 -7.44 19.29
CA ASP A 305 -20.63 -7.76 18.21
C ASP A 305 -20.26 -9.04 17.46
N LEU A 306 -18.99 -9.50 17.53
CA LEU A 306 -18.57 -10.81 17.06
C LEU A 306 -18.98 -11.96 17.99
N ASN A 307 -19.32 -11.69 19.24
CA ASN A 307 -19.69 -12.73 20.22
C ASN A 307 -21.12 -13.24 19.99
N ARG A 308 -21.36 -13.75 18.78
CA ARG A 308 -22.60 -14.44 18.40
C ARG A 308 -22.26 -15.88 18.05
N ALA A 309 -23.13 -16.81 18.50
CA ALA A 309 -22.92 -18.25 18.30
C ALA A 309 -22.68 -18.60 16.82
N GLU A 310 -23.40 -17.92 15.91
CA GLU A 310 -23.28 -18.10 14.46
C GLU A 310 -21.90 -17.68 13.92
N TYR A 311 -21.35 -16.56 14.38
CA TYR A 311 -20.04 -16.07 13.95
C TYR A 311 -18.90 -16.90 14.52
N ILE A 312 -19.02 -17.29 15.80
CA ILE A 312 -18.07 -18.22 16.45
C ILE A 312 -18.05 -19.56 15.70
N ALA A 313 -19.22 -20.10 15.35
CA ALA A 313 -19.31 -21.36 14.62
C ALA A 313 -18.69 -21.29 13.20
N MET A 314 -18.66 -20.11 12.60
CA MET A 314 -18.00 -19.89 11.29
C MET A 314 -16.48 -19.73 11.42
N LEU A 315 -16.02 -18.88 12.36
CA LEU A 315 -14.65 -18.42 12.42
C LEU A 315 -13.69 -19.37 13.16
N MET A 316 -14.16 -19.99 14.26
CA MET A 316 -13.30 -20.84 15.09
C MET A 316 -12.83 -22.14 14.43
N PRO A 317 -13.65 -22.87 13.65
CA PRO A 317 -13.19 -24.12 13.05
C PRO A 317 -11.96 -24.00 12.15
N PRO A 318 -11.85 -23.04 11.20
CA PRO A 318 -10.64 -22.89 10.38
C PRO A 318 -9.42 -22.48 11.21
N LEU A 319 -9.57 -21.63 12.23
CA LEU A 319 -8.47 -21.23 13.11
C LEU A 319 -7.95 -22.42 13.94
N ILE A 320 -8.86 -23.20 14.56
CA ILE A 320 -8.51 -24.42 15.30
C ILE A 320 -7.86 -25.46 14.38
N HIS A 321 -8.37 -25.59 13.15
CA HIS A 321 -7.75 -26.48 12.18
C HIS A 321 -6.30 -26.09 11.87
N LYS A 322 -6.03 -24.78 11.62
CA LYS A 322 -4.67 -24.28 11.41
C LYS A 322 -3.80 -24.49 12.64
N TRP A 323 -4.31 -24.20 13.84
CA TRP A 323 -3.60 -24.47 15.10
C TRP A 323 -3.13 -25.93 15.21
N ASN A 324 -4.01 -26.89 14.90
CA ASN A 324 -3.69 -28.31 14.97
C ASN A 324 -2.67 -28.79 13.93
N LEU A 325 -2.41 -28.02 12.88
CA LEU A 325 -1.40 -28.31 11.85
C LEU A 325 -0.03 -27.76 12.20
N LEU A 326 0.06 -26.73 13.06
CA LEU A 326 1.30 -26.09 13.45
C LEU A 326 2.01 -26.85 14.57
N LYS A 327 3.34 -26.82 14.54
CA LYS A 327 4.21 -27.31 15.62
C LYS A 327 4.68 -26.12 16.46
N ASP A 328 5.17 -26.42 17.67
CA ASP A 328 5.65 -25.40 18.62
C ASP A 328 6.80 -24.53 18.05
N GLU A 329 7.51 -25.02 17.03
CA GLU A 329 8.66 -24.37 16.40
C GLU A 329 8.25 -23.60 15.13
N ASP A 330 7.00 -23.70 14.69
CA ASP A 330 6.54 -23.05 13.47
C ASP A 330 6.40 -21.53 13.66
N ARG A 331 6.99 -20.77 12.75
CA ARG A 331 6.97 -19.30 12.79
C ARG A 331 5.55 -18.71 12.71
N ASP A 332 4.62 -19.41 12.06
CA ASP A 332 3.23 -18.99 11.90
C ASP A 332 2.39 -19.12 13.18
N LEU A 333 2.96 -19.75 14.23
CA LEU A 333 2.27 -19.92 15.51
C LEU A 333 1.98 -18.57 16.19
N PHE A 334 2.95 -17.64 16.19
CA PHE A 334 2.78 -16.33 16.82
C PHE A 334 1.67 -15.47 16.17
N PRO A 335 1.62 -15.29 14.83
CA PRO A 335 0.53 -14.57 14.19
C PRO A 335 -0.86 -15.18 14.48
N LEU A 336 -0.95 -16.51 14.51
CA LEU A 336 -2.19 -17.19 14.86
C LEU A 336 -2.59 -16.97 16.32
N LEU A 337 -1.62 -17.04 17.26
CA LEU A 337 -1.84 -16.76 18.69
C LEU A 337 -2.28 -15.31 18.93
N GLU A 338 -1.68 -14.36 18.23
CA GLU A 338 -2.07 -12.95 18.30
C GLU A 338 -3.52 -12.77 17.82
N CYS A 339 -3.88 -13.36 16.67
CA CYS A 339 -5.25 -13.36 16.16
C CYS A 339 -6.25 -13.94 17.19
N LEU A 340 -5.92 -15.11 17.77
CA LEU A 340 -6.78 -15.75 18.77
C LEU A 340 -6.90 -14.93 20.05
N SER A 341 -5.84 -14.20 20.44
CA SER A 341 -5.86 -13.33 21.62
C SER A 341 -6.76 -12.10 21.43
N ARG A 342 -6.84 -11.57 20.20
CA ARG A 342 -7.77 -10.48 19.86
C ARG A 342 -9.23 -10.94 19.79
N LEU A 343 -9.47 -12.23 19.51
CA LEU A 343 -10.81 -12.82 19.46
C LEU A 343 -11.33 -13.23 20.84
N ALA A 344 -10.46 -13.37 21.86
CA ALA A 344 -10.83 -13.82 23.21
C ALA A 344 -11.37 -12.67 24.08
#